data_0f672eb81aa5fd91447cf88b7b0194c3
#
_entry.id   0f672eb81aa5fd91447cf88b7b0194c3
#
_cell.length_a   1.000
_cell.length_b   1.000
_cell.length_c   1.000
_cell.angle_alpha   90.00
_cell.angle_beta   90.00
_cell.angle_gamma   90.00
#
_symmetry.space_group_name_H-M   'P 1'
#
loop_
_entity.id
_entity.type
_entity.pdbx_description
1 polymer ?
#
loop_
_entity_poly.entity_id
_entity_poly.type
_entity_poly.pdbx_seq_one_letter_code
_entity_poly.pdbx_strand_id
1 'polypeptide(L)'
;VKEIINNWKTFINETMTVKHGSFYPKEFSQFLELLQLHKDDVWIVFDTETTGLMYKEDYVQPTQIACLAFDTKGFAEDTQPEPISDGVFDIKVKLQDASLARKKAEKENSELSNYPITKIFSMTRYGEKKGKYVTPEQAIDSFESYIHKMESTARSGKVIFIAQNSPFDIGILNTCYKRIGRQPPNIETWDTKAATHYYLHPIAKALKDSPEATEEDIKIATSLLVKNGGLSSSLGQLIKAFDIQNKGWHNAMADVQMTMDILYNIINYVRKASKRAKVDFSSTKQFNATAGDPYFTMRKK
;
A
#
# COMPACT_ATOMS: atom_id res chain seq x y z
N VAL A 1 -16.18 -1.61 -28.99
CA VAL A 1 -15.90 -1.03 -27.66
C VAL A 1 -16.66 -1.80 -26.56
N LYS A 2 -18.00 -1.93 -26.62
CA LYS A 2 -18.80 -2.70 -25.63
C LYS A 2 -18.39 -4.19 -25.55
N GLU A 3 -18.07 -4.80 -26.66
CA GLU A 3 -17.64 -6.20 -26.73
C GLU A 3 -16.26 -6.42 -26.13
N ILE A 4 -15.33 -5.49 -26.35
CA ILE A 4 -14.02 -5.47 -25.73
C ILE A 4 -14.15 -5.32 -24.21
N ILE A 5 -15.00 -4.41 -23.73
CA ILE A 5 -15.27 -4.20 -22.31
C ILE A 5 -15.90 -5.44 -21.66
N ASN A 6 -16.81 -6.13 -22.35
CA ASN A 6 -17.44 -7.34 -21.83
C ASN A 6 -16.47 -8.53 -21.82
N ASN A 7 -15.63 -8.70 -22.84
CA ASN A 7 -14.58 -9.71 -22.87
C ASN A 7 -13.55 -9.46 -21.77
N TRP A 8 -13.22 -8.19 -21.50
CA TRP A 8 -12.36 -7.80 -20.38
C TRP A 8 -12.98 -8.07 -19.02
N LYS A 9 -14.27 -7.77 -18.82
CA LYS A 9 -14.97 -8.11 -17.56
C LYS A 9 -15.00 -9.62 -17.33
N THR A 10 -15.19 -10.41 -18.36
CA THR A 10 -15.15 -11.88 -18.28
C THR A 10 -13.73 -12.37 -17.99
N PHE A 11 -12.73 -11.85 -18.69
CA PHE A 11 -11.31 -12.17 -18.46
C PHE A 11 -10.86 -11.77 -17.04
N ILE A 12 -11.25 -10.59 -16.56
CA ILE A 12 -11.02 -10.12 -15.21
C ILE A 12 -11.67 -11.08 -14.19
N ASN A 13 -12.92 -11.45 -14.38
CA ASN A 13 -13.64 -12.34 -13.48
C ASN A 13 -13.10 -13.78 -13.50
N GLU A 14 -12.67 -14.30 -14.63
CA GLU A 14 -12.14 -15.66 -14.78
C GLU A 14 -10.69 -15.81 -14.31
N THR A 15 -9.86 -14.78 -14.49
CA THR A 15 -8.46 -14.77 -14.04
C THR A 15 -8.27 -14.25 -12.62
N MET A 16 -9.24 -13.55 -12.07
CA MET A 16 -9.18 -12.85 -10.79
C MET A 16 -9.89 -13.54 -9.64
N THR A 17 -10.19 -14.81 -9.68
CA THR A 17 -10.48 -15.55 -8.46
C THR A 17 -9.24 -15.61 -7.55
N VAL A 18 -8.70 -14.46 -7.24
CA VAL A 18 -7.66 -14.31 -6.24
C VAL A 18 -8.36 -14.11 -4.91
N LYS A 19 -8.61 -15.21 -4.22
CA LYS A 19 -8.91 -15.18 -2.79
C LYS A 19 -7.76 -14.43 -2.09
N HIS A 20 -7.97 -13.19 -1.68
CA HIS A 20 -7.00 -12.31 -1.01
C HIS A 20 -5.81 -11.93 -1.90
N GLY A 21 -5.94 -11.01 -2.80
CA GLY A 21 -4.79 -10.62 -3.56
C GLY A 21 -4.91 -9.28 -4.25
N SER A 22 -3.87 -8.52 -4.08
CA SER A 22 -3.57 -7.42 -4.94
C SER A 22 -3.47 -7.92 -6.37
N PHE A 23 -4.23 -7.35 -7.28
CA PHE A 23 -4.11 -7.64 -8.71
C PHE A 23 -2.98 -6.82 -9.31
N TYR A 24 -2.16 -7.49 -10.12
CA TYR A 24 -1.11 -6.83 -10.90
C TYR A 24 -1.24 -7.23 -12.35
N PRO A 25 -1.55 -6.29 -13.24
CA PRO A 25 -1.47 -6.52 -14.67
C PRO A 25 -0.06 -6.96 -15.04
N LYS A 26 0.06 -7.96 -15.91
CA LYS A 26 1.36 -8.46 -16.35
C LYS A 26 2.10 -7.46 -17.24
N GLU A 27 1.35 -6.56 -17.90
CA GLU A 27 1.87 -5.55 -18.80
C GLU A 27 1.50 -4.16 -18.30
N PHE A 28 2.39 -3.21 -18.48
CA PHE A 28 2.12 -1.82 -18.07
C PHE A 28 0.95 -1.20 -18.84
N SER A 29 0.74 -1.60 -20.11
CA SER A 29 -0.44 -1.20 -20.87
C SER A 29 -1.75 -1.59 -20.19
N GLN A 30 -1.82 -2.82 -19.66
CA GLN A 30 -2.97 -3.31 -18.91
C GLN A 30 -3.17 -2.51 -17.60
N PHE A 31 -2.08 -2.11 -16.95
CA PHE A 31 -2.17 -1.25 -15.78
C PHE A 31 -2.73 0.13 -16.13
N LEU A 32 -2.31 0.74 -17.25
CA LEU A 32 -2.87 1.99 -17.72
C LEU A 32 -4.36 1.87 -18.09
N GLU A 33 -4.76 0.73 -18.69
CA GLU A 33 -6.17 0.45 -18.97
C GLU A 33 -6.99 0.33 -17.68
N LEU A 34 -6.44 -0.33 -16.64
CA LEU A 34 -7.08 -0.37 -15.33
C LEU A 34 -7.26 1.02 -14.72
N LEU A 35 -6.27 1.90 -14.84
CA LEU A 35 -6.42 3.29 -14.39
C LEU A 35 -7.62 3.98 -15.07
N GLN A 36 -7.85 3.71 -16.35
CA GLN A 36 -9.02 4.24 -17.08
C GLN A 36 -10.34 3.59 -16.64
N LEU A 37 -10.32 2.29 -16.34
CA LEU A 37 -11.51 1.58 -15.85
C LEU A 37 -11.93 2.08 -14.46
N HIS A 38 -10.99 2.48 -13.65
CA HIS A 38 -11.19 2.92 -12.27
C HIS A 38 -11.20 4.45 -12.10
N LYS A 39 -11.30 5.21 -13.18
CA LYS A 39 -11.31 6.69 -13.15
C LYS A 39 -12.50 7.31 -12.40
N ASP A 40 -13.57 6.54 -12.19
CA ASP A 40 -14.77 6.96 -11.49
C ASP A 40 -14.84 6.38 -10.05
N ASP A 41 -13.83 5.61 -9.65
CA ASP A 41 -13.69 5.06 -8.31
C ASP A 41 -13.00 6.08 -7.39
N VAL A 42 -13.10 5.87 -6.10
CA VAL A 42 -12.28 6.58 -5.11
C VAL A 42 -11.13 5.68 -4.68
N TRP A 43 -9.93 6.22 -4.71
CA TRP A 43 -8.74 5.51 -4.23
C TRP A 43 -8.43 5.94 -2.80
N ILE A 44 -8.30 4.95 -1.93
CA ILE A 44 -7.99 5.15 -0.52
C ILE A 44 -6.57 4.63 -0.28
N VAL A 45 -5.62 5.53 -0.13
CA VAL A 45 -4.29 5.13 0.35
C VAL A 45 -4.37 4.95 1.85
N PHE A 46 -3.86 3.83 2.35
CA PHE A 46 -3.91 3.51 3.77
C PHE A 46 -2.60 2.93 4.28
N ASP A 47 -2.37 3.10 5.56
CA ASP A 47 -1.21 2.60 6.29
C ASP A 47 -1.57 2.32 7.74
N THR A 48 -0.87 1.37 8.38
CA THR A 48 -1.09 1.01 9.76
C THR A 48 0.20 1.02 10.56
N GLU A 49 0.22 1.77 11.66
CA GLU A 49 1.25 1.59 12.69
C GLU A 49 0.86 0.45 13.62
N THR A 50 1.83 -0.37 13.99
CA THR A 50 1.56 -1.62 14.71
C THR A 50 2.53 -1.88 15.86
N THR A 51 2.20 -2.86 16.69
CA THR A 51 3.06 -3.32 17.79
C THR A 51 4.15 -4.30 17.35
N GLY A 52 4.17 -4.74 16.10
CA GLY A 52 5.14 -5.70 15.57
C GLY A 52 4.96 -5.97 14.09
N LEU A 53 5.89 -6.74 13.52
CA LEU A 53 5.95 -7.00 12.07
C LEU A 53 5.21 -8.29 11.65
N MET A 54 4.91 -9.18 12.59
CA MET A 54 4.33 -10.49 12.31
C MET A 54 2.81 -10.48 12.45
N TYR A 55 2.12 -9.83 11.51
CA TYR A 55 0.67 -9.66 11.51
C TYR A 55 -0.16 -10.96 11.56
N LYS A 56 0.45 -12.10 11.31
CA LYS A 56 -0.22 -13.42 11.42
C LYS A 56 -0.42 -13.88 12.85
N GLU A 57 0.32 -13.29 13.78
CA GLU A 57 0.24 -13.69 15.17
C GLU A 57 -0.80 -12.83 15.89
N ASP A 58 -1.67 -13.47 16.65
CA ASP A 58 -2.82 -12.84 17.30
C ASP A 58 -2.48 -11.70 18.28
N TYR A 59 -1.21 -11.43 18.53
CA TYR A 59 -0.76 -10.41 19.45
C TYR A 59 -0.30 -9.10 18.80
N VAL A 60 -0.10 -9.08 17.48
CA VAL A 60 0.19 -7.84 16.78
C VAL A 60 -1.09 -7.01 16.70
N GLN A 61 -1.00 -5.78 17.14
CA GLN A 61 -2.14 -4.88 17.28
C GLN A 61 -1.87 -3.58 16.51
N PRO A 62 -2.86 -3.02 15.80
CA PRO A 62 -2.71 -1.69 15.26
C PRO A 62 -2.64 -0.66 16.39
N THR A 63 -1.80 0.34 16.23
CA THR A 63 -1.70 1.50 17.12
C THR A 63 -2.23 2.76 16.46
N GLN A 64 -2.26 2.77 15.12
CA GLN A 64 -2.85 3.83 14.30
C GLN A 64 -3.35 3.20 13.00
N ILE A 65 -4.46 3.68 12.48
CA ILE A 65 -4.97 3.40 11.14
C ILE A 65 -5.17 4.74 10.48
N ALA A 66 -4.50 4.98 9.37
CA ALA A 66 -4.64 6.21 8.61
C ALA A 66 -5.04 5.92 7.17
N CYS A 67 -5.94 6.74 6.64
CA CYS A 67 -6.36 6.71 5.25
C CYS A 67 -6.47 8.11 4.69
N LEU A 68 -6.21 8.23 3.39
CA LEU A 68 -6.48 9.43 2.62
C LEU A 68 -7.10 9.04 1.29
N ALA A 69 -8.28 9.57 1.01
CA ALA A 69 -9.00 9.29 -0.21
C ALA A 69 -8.67 10.31 -1.30
N PHE A 70 -8.57 9.83 -2.54
CA PHE A 70 -8.22 10.62 -3.71
C PHE A 70 -9.23 10.42 -4.84
N ASP A 71 -9.51 11.49 -5.57
CA ASP A 71 -10.15 11.42 -6.89
C ASP A 71 -9.12 10.92 -7.92
N THR A 72 -9.47 9.88 -8.64
CA THR A 72 -8.55 9.21 -9.58
C THR A 72 -8.54 9.83 -10.97
N LYS A 73 -9.39 10.82 -11.23
CA LYS A 73 -9.45 11.50 -12.51
C LYS A 73 -8.09 12.03 -12.96
N GLY A 74 -7.29 12.53 -12.00
CA GLY A 74 -5.95 13.04 -12.24
C GLY A 74 -5.02 12.01 -12.91
N PHE A 75 -5.07 10.73 -12.55
CA PHE A 75 -4.24 9.70 -13.19
C PHE A 75 -4.56 9.50 -14.67
N ALA A 76 -5.83 9.63 -15.05
CA ALA A 76 -6.25 9.54 -16.45
C ALA A 76 -5.83 10.76 -17.27
N GLU A 77 -5.71 11.92 -16.63
CA GLU A 77 -5.38 13.21 -17.24
C GLU A 77 -3.90 13.58 -17.11
N ASP A 78 -3.02 12.67 -16.65
CA ASP A 78 -1.59 12.92 -16.36
C ASP A 78 -1.36 14.03 -15.31
N THR A 79 -2.34 14.27 -14.45
CA THR A 79 -2.23 15.19 -13.32
C THR A 79 -2.15 14.45 -12.00
N GLN A 80 -1.56 15.07 -10.99
CA GLN A 80 -1.51 14.49 -9.65
C GLN A 80 -2.93 14.35 -9.10
N PRO A 81 -3.30 13.19 -8.53
CA PRO A 81 -4.60 13.01 -7.90
C PRO A 81 -4.81 13.98 -6.75
N GLU A 82 -5.99 14.57 -6.68
CA GLU A 82 -6.33 15.51 -5.61
C GLU A 82 -6.99 14.77 -4.44
N PRO A 83 -6.58 15.09 -3.20
CA PRO A 83 -7.26 14.57 -2.03
C PRO A 83 -8.73 15.03 -1.98
N ILE A 84 -9.63 14.12 -1.66
CA ILE A 84 -11.03 14.45 -1.40
C ILE A 84 -11.11 15.22 -0.07
N SER A 85 -11.84 16.34 -0.05
CA SER A 85 -11.87 17.28 1.10
C SER A 85 -12.19 16.60 2.44
N ASP A 86 -13.09 15.63 2.44
CA ASP A 86 -13.49 14.85 3.61
C ASP A 86 -12.92 13.42 3.61
N GLY A 87 -11.88 13.20 2.83
CA GLY A 87 -11.26 11.91 2.59
C GLY A 87 -10.21 11.50 3.62
N VAL A 88 -10.01 12.29 4.67
CA VAL A 88 -9.03 11.99 5.73
C VAL A 88 -9.66 11.09 6.79
N PHE A 89 -8.96 10.01 7.12
CA PHE A 89 -9.23 9.16 8.26
C PHE A 89 -7.92 8.92 9.01
N ASP A 90 -7.84 9.29 10.27
CA ASP A 90 -6.67 9.08 11.13
C ASP A 90 -7.13 8.77 12.54
N ILE A 91 -7.01 7.52 12.95
CA ILE A 91 -7.48 7.05 14.24
C ILE A 91 -6.39 6.31 15.00
N LYS A 92 -6.21 6.66 16.26
CA LYS A 92 -5.28 5.96 17.15
C LYS A 92 -6.01 4.87 17.92
N VAL A 93 -5.51 3.66 17.83
CA VAL A 93 -6.12 2.48 18.41
C VAL A 93 -5.48 2.15 19.75
N LYS A 94 -6.31 1.92 20.74
CA LYS A 94 -5.89 1.52 22.09
C LYS A 94 -5.31 0.12 22.08
N LEU A 95 -4.16 -0.06 22.71
CA LEU A 95 -3.60 -1.38 22.95
C LEU A 95 -4.47 -2.14 23.97
N GLN A 96 -4.87 -3.35 23.62
CA GLN A 96 -5.63 -4.24 24.51
C GLN A 96 -4.73 -4.80 25.62
N ASP A 97 -3.47 -5.15 25.29
CA ASP A 97 -2.47 -5.62 26.24
C ASP A 97 -1.11 -4.97 25.96
N ALA A 98 -0.79 -3.96 26.76
CA ALA A 98 0.46 -3.22 26.62
C ALA A 98 1.70 -4.06 27.00
N SER A 99 1.56 -4.96 27.98
CA SER A 99 2.67 -5.82 28.44
C SER A 99 3.02 -6.83 27.37
N LEU A 100 2.01 -7.46 26.78
CA LEU A 100 2.19 -8.42 25.69
C LEU A 100 2.76 -7.72 24.45
N ALA A 101 2.20 -6.55 24.08
CA ALA A 101 2.66 -5.76 22.94
C ALA A 101 4.14 -5.41 23.07
N ARG A 102 4.59 -4.95 24.25
CA ARG A 102 5.99 -4.63 24.50
C ARG A 102 6.89 -5.85 24.41
N LYS A 103 6.55 -6.94 25.10
CA LYS A 103 7.34 -8.18 25.11
C LYS A 103 7.55 -8.72 23.69
N LYS A 104 6.56 -8.58 22.82
CA LYS A 104 6.64 -9.00 21.43
C LYS A 104 7.45 -8.05 20.58
N ALA A 105 7.26 -6.74 20.76
CA ALA A 105 8.08 -5.74 20.09
C ALA A 105 9.57 -5.92 20.38
N GLU A 106 9.93 -6.21 21.62
CA GLU A 106 11.31 -6.52 22.03
C GLU A 106 11.82 -7.79 21.32
N LYS A 107 11.01 -8.85 21.27
CA LYS A 107 11.38 -10.11 20.59
C LYS A 107 11.58 -9.92 19.08
N GLU A 108 10.79 -9.09 18.46
CA GLU A 108 10.82 -8.85 17.01
C GLU A 108 11.76 -7.71 16.61
N ASN A 109 12.41 -7.08 17.59
CA ASN A 109 13.21 -5.87 17.37
C ASN A 109 12.46 -4.80 16.57
N SER A 110 11.17 -4.66 16.85
CA SER A 110 10.28 -3.69 16.20
C SER A 110 10.47 -2.30 16.79
N GLU A 111 9.97 -1.28 16.12
CA GLU A 111 10.08 0.10 16.59
C GLU A 111 9.46 0.34 17.96
N LEU A 112 8.35 -0.34 18.26
CA LEU A 112 7.72 -0.23 19.56
C LEU A 112 8.68 -0.61 20.69
N SER A 113 9.69 -1.48 20.44
CA SER A 113 10.72 -1.85 21.43
C SER A 113 11.56 -0.66 21.88
N ASN A 114 11.73 0.33 21.01
CA ASN A 114 12.48 1.56 21.28
C ASN A 114 11.67 2.60 22.06
N TYR A 115 10.36 2.38 22.22
CA TYR A 115 9.53 3.30 22.99
C TYR A 115 9.71 3.12 24.49
N PRO A 116 9.82 4.21 25.25
CA PRO A 116 9.80 4.13 26.71
C PRO A 116 8.52 3.41 27.18
N ILE A 117 8.66 2.58 28.23
CA ILE A 117 7.52 1.84 28.81
C ILE A 117 6.37 2.78 29.18
N THR A 118 6.71 3.99 29.64
CA THR A 118 5.73 5.04 29.97
C THR A 118 4.90 5.48 28.76
N LYS A 119 5.54 5.53 27.55
CA LYS A 119 4.83 5.87 26.30
C LYS A 119 3.89 4.74 25.91
N ILE A 120 4.34 3.47 25.99
CA ILE A 120 3.52 2.31 25.69
C ILE A 120 2.30 2.25 26.63
N PHE A 121 2.49 2.47 27.93
CA PHE A 121 1.38 2.52 28.88
C PHE A 121 0.47 3.73 28.65
N SER A 122 0.99 4.85 28.17
CA SER A 122 0.16 6.02 27.82
C SER A 122 -0.76 5.76 26.64
N MET A 123 -0.39 4.86 25.72
CA MET A 123 -1.23 4.44 24.60
C MET A 123 -2.45 3.63 25.05
N THR A 124 -2.44 3.05 26.26
CA THR A 124 -3.57 2.31 26.81
C THR A 124 -4.47 3.17 27.70
N ARG A 125 -3.95 3.61 28.83
CA ARG A 125 -4.77 4.27 29.88
C ARG A 125 -4.87 5.79 29.73
N TYR A 126 -3.75 6.43 29.45
CA TYR A 126 -3.71 7.90 29.44
C TYR A 126 -4.28 8.50 28.17
N GLY A 127 -4.04 7.86 27.03
CA GLY A 127 -4.61 8.29 25.75
C GLY A 127 -6.14 8.19 25.73
N GLU A 128 -6.69 7.14 26.36
CA GLU A 128 -8.13 6.94 26.49
C GLU A 128 -8.79 8.05 27.34
N LYS A 129 -8.21 8.38 28.50
CA LYS A 129 -8.75 9.44 29.37
C LYS A 129 -8.81 10.82 28.71
N LYS A 130 -7.96 11.05 27.70
CA LYS A 130 -7.94 12.29 26.90
C LYS A 130 -8.71 12.18 25.58
N GLY A 131 -9.41 11.06 25.34
CA GLY A 131 -10.10 10.82 24.07
C GLY A 131 -9.15 10.67 22.88
N LYS A 132 -7.86 10.39 23.14
CA LYS A 132 -6.83 10.31 22.09
C LYS A 132 -6.79 8.95 21.39
N TYR A 133 -7.20 7.89 22.07
CA TYR A 133 -7.21 6.52 21.58
C TYR A 133 -8.61 5.93 21.76
N VAL A 134 -9.06 5.19 20.76
CA VAL A 134 -10.33 4.48 20.76
C VAL A 134 -10.11 2.98 20.93
N THR A 135 -11.17 2.24 21.29
CA THR A 135 -11.09 0.77 21.32
C THR A 135 -10.98 0.20 19.90
N PRO A 136 -10.48 -1.06 19.72
CA PRO A 136 -10.50 -1.72 18.42
C PRO A 136 -11.88 -1.76 17.76
N GLU A 137 -12.94 -2.00 18.55
CA GLU A 137 -14.32 -1.99 18.06
C GLU A 137 -14.72 -0.63 17.51
N GLN A 138 -14.46 0.44 18.25
CA GLN A 138 -14.73 1.82 17.81
C GLN A 138 -13.90 2.19 16.58
N ALA A 139 -12.64 1.70 16.49
CA ALA A 139 -11.81 1.95 15.34
C ALA A 139 -12.38 1.30 14.09
N ILE A 140 -12.85 0.05 14.19
CA ILE A 140 -13.47 -0.68 13.08
C ILE A 140 -14.81 -0.06 12.69
N ASP A 141 -15.67 0.31 13.63
CA ASP A 141 -16.94 1.00 13.34
C ASP A 141 -16.71 2.30 12.58
N SER A 142 -15.71 3.07 13.00
CA SER A 142 -15.32 4.32 12.33
C SER A 142 -14.74 4.07 10.94
N PHE A 143 -13.94 3.02 10.79
CA PHE A 143 -13.33 2.62 9.51
C PHE A 143 -14.39 2.16 8.50
N GLU A 144 -15.34 1.31 8.91
CA GLU A 144 -16.47 0.90 8.07
C GLU A 144 -17.33 2.09 7.65
N SER A 145 -17.62 2.99 8.59
CA SER A 145 -18.36 4.23 8.29
C SER A 145 -17.61 5.11 7.29
N TYR A 146 -16.29 5.18 7.39
CA TYR A 146 -15.45 5.90 6.44
C TYR A 146 -15.48 5.25 5.04
N ILE A 147 -15.39 3.91 4.95
CA ILE A 147 -15.50 3.19 3.68
C ILE A 147 -16.84 3.51 3.01
N HIS A 148 -17.96 3.35 3.70
CA HIS A 148 -19.30 3.64 3.17
C HIS A 148 -19.46 5.10 2.71
N LYS A 149 -18.85 6.04 3.45
CA LYS A 149 -18.83 7.45 3.03
C LYS A 149 -18.07 7.61 1.70
N MET A 150 -16.91 6.98 1.56
CA MET A 150 -16.10 7.06 0.33
C MET A 150 -16.77 6.34 -0.85
N GLU A 151 -17.40 5.18 -0.62
CA GLU A 151 -18.22 4.51 -1.64
C GLU A 151 -19.36 5.41 -2.14
N SER A 152 -20.02 6.13 -1.23
CA SER A 152 -21.08 7.08 -1.59
C SER A 152 -20.56 8.31 -2.36
N THR A 153 -19.29 8.63 -2.21
CA THR A 153 -18.63 9.74 -2.91
C THR A 153 -18.15 9.32 -4.30
N ALA A 154 -17.78 8.05 -4.47
CA ALA A 154 -17.33 7.50 -5.74
C ALA A 154 -18.47 7.49 -6.77
N ARG A 155 -18.21 7.97 -8.00
CA ARG A 155 -19.20 7.95 -9.08
C ARG A 155 -19.60 6.54 -9.48
N SER A 156 -18.68 5.59 -9.35
CA SER A 156 -18.93 4.16 -9.59
C SER A 156 -19.57 3.45 -8.39
N GLY A 157 -19.57 4.08 -7.20
CA GLY A 157 -19.91 3.44 -5.94
C GLY A 157 -18.82 2.50 -5.42
N LYS A 158 -17.59 2.58 -5.94
CA LYS A 158 -16.49 1.67 -5.56
C LYS A 158 -15.30 2.42 -4.98
N VAL A 159 -14.64 1.77 -4.06
CA VAL A 159 -13.37 2.20 -3.49
C VAL A 159 -12.29 1.16 -3.76
N ILE A 160 -11.06 1.62 -3.97
CA ILE A 160 -9.87 0.78 -4.12
C ILE A 160 -8.87 1.22 -3.07
N PHE A 161 -8.35 0.25 -2.32
CA PHE A 161 -7.33 0.52 -1.31
C PHE A 161 -5.93 0.39 -1.89
N ILE A 162 -5.06 1.30 -1.51
CA ILE A 162 -3.66 1.33 -1.95
C ILE A 162 -2.76 1.40 -0.73
N ALA A 163 -1.75 0.55 -0.67
CA ALA A 163 -0.76 0.58 0.38
C ALA A 163 0.64 0.21 -0.13
N GLN A 164 1.64 0.57 0.63
CA GLN A 164 3.01 0.13 0.44
C GLN A 164 3.21 -1.22 1.15
N ASN A 165 3.17 -2.34 0.42
CA ASN A 165 3.14 -3.69 0.97
C ASN A 165 1.76 -4.07 1.56
N SER A 166 0.71 -3.85 0.77
CA SER A 166 -0.69 -4.02 1.18
C SER A 166 -1.03 -5.33 1.92
N PRO A 167 -0.39 -6.49 1.67
CA PRO A 167 -0.65 -7.70 2.45
C PRO A 167 -0.38 -7.55 3.95
N PHE A 168 0.54 -6.67 4.34
CA PHE A 168 0.83 -6.41 5.74
C PHE A 168 -0.34 -5.69 6.40
N ASP A 169 -0.75 -4.55 5.86
CA ASP A 169 -1.80 -3.70 6.44
C ASP A 169 -3.16 -4.40 6.43
N ILE A 170 -3.50 -5.09 5.35
CA ILE A 170 -4.69 -5.94 5.27
C ILE A 170 -4.65 -7.06 6.32
N GLY A 171 -3.49 -7.68 6.53
CA GLY A 171 -3.30 -8.70 7.57
C GLY A 171 -3.57 -8.15 8.98
N ILE A 172 -3.12 -6.93 9.26
CA ILE A 172 -3.38 -6.23 10.53
C ILE A 172 -4.87 -5.93 10.70
N LEU A 173 -5.52 -5.38 9.67
CA LEU A 173 -6.96 -5.12 9.69
C LEU A 173 -7.75 -6.42 9.92
N ASN A 174 -7.45 -7.48 9.18
CA ASN A 174 -8.09 -8.79 9.34
C ASN A 174 -7.93 -9.35 10.76
N THR A 175 -6.76 -9.18 11.37
CA THR A 175 -6.53 -9.56 12.76
C THR A 175 -7.39 -8.74 13.72
N CYS A 176 -7.54 -7.44 13.47
CA CYS A 176 -8.41 -6.57 14.25
C CYS A 176 -9.88 -7.02 14.18
N TYR A 177 -10.39 -7.27 12.96
CA TYR A 177 -11.73 -7.79 12.74
C TYR A 177 -11.97 -9.13 13.47
N LYS A 178 -11.04 -10.07 13.31
CA LYS A 178 -11.12 -11.39 13.97
C LYS A 178 -11.21 -11.27 15.49
N ARG A 179 -10.45 -10.37 16.10
CA ARG A 179 -10.44 -10.16 17.55
C ARG A 179 -11.77 -9.67 18.11
N ILE A 180 -12.49 -8.87 17.33
CA ILE A 180 -13.83 -8.38 17.72
C ILE A 180 -14.96 -9.29 17.23
N GLY A 181 -14.64 -10.47 16.68
CA GLY A 181 -15.61 -11.45 16.20
C GLY A 181 -16.35 -11.04 14.94
N ARG A 182 -15.79 -10.14 14.13
CA ARG A 182 -16.36 -9.68 12.85
C ARG A 182 -15.62 -10.26 11.66
N GLN A 183 -16.29 -10.29 10.52
CA GLN A 183 -15.66 -10.58 9.22
C GLN A 183 -15.18 -9.28 8.57
N PRO A 184 -13.95 -9.24 8.03
CA PRO A 184 -13.47 -8.08 7.31
C PRO A 184 -14.27 -7.88 6.01
N PRO A 185 -14.47 -6.64 5.57
CA PRO A 185 -15.05 -6.36 4.27
C PRO A 185 -14.17 -6.91 3.15
N ASN A 186 -14.80 -7.21 2.02
CA ASN A 186 -14.04 -7.57 0.81
C ASN A 186 -13.48 -6.29 0.18
N ILE A 187 -12.20 -6.04 0.39
CA ILE A 187 -11.51 -4.83 -0.07
C ILE A 187 -10.64 -5.20 -1.27
N GLU A 188 -10.85 -4.52 -2.39
CA GLU A 188 -9.91 -4.56 -3.51
C GLU A 188 -8.68 -3.72 -3.16
N THR A 189 -7.49 -4.29 -3.34
CA THR A 189 -6.24 -3.62 -2.95
C THR A 189 -5.21 -3.61 -4.07
N TRP A 190 -4.52 -2.48 -4.21
CA TRP A 190 -3.32 -2.34 -5.02
C TRP A 190 -2.12 -2.05 -4.12
N ASP A 191 -0.93 -2.51 -4.56
CA ASP A 191 0.30 -2.45 -3.78
C ASP A 191 1.39 -1.72 -4.55
N THR A 192 1.82 -0.57 -4.03
CA THR A 192 2.89 0.23 -4.65
C THR A 192 4.23 -0.48 -4.67
N LYS A 193 4.50 -1.37 -3.72
CA LYS A 193 5.70 -2.18 -3.71
C LYS A 193 5.75 -3.16 -4.87
N ALA A 194 4.62 -3.78 -5.19
CA ALA A 194 4.57 -4.65 -6.34
C ALA A 194 4.58 -3.85 -7.65
N ALA A 195 3.95 -2.69 -7.73
CA ALA A 195 4.10 -1.79 -8.87
C ALA A 195 5.58 -1.43 -9.11
N THR A 196 6.34 -1.21 -8.03
CA THR A 196 7.80 -1.01 -8.10
C THR A 196 8.50 -2.22 -8.72
N HIS A 197 8.21 -3.43 -8.26
CA HIS A 197 8.85 -4.64 -8.76
C HIS A 197 8.51 -4.96 -10.22
N TYR A 198 7.24 -4.78 -10.58
CA TYR A 198 6.78 -5.17 -11.92
C TYR A 198 7.09 -4.14 -12.99
N TYR A 199 7.10 -2.86 -12.66
CA TYR A 199 7.22 -1.80 -13.65
C TYR A 199 8.48 -0.96 -13.49
N LEU A 200 8.78 -0.48 -12.28
CA LEU A 200 9.92 0.41 -12.07
C LEU A 200 11.27 -0.31 -12.17
N HIS A 201 11.44 -1.44 -11.50
CA HIS A 201 12.71 -2.15 -11.47
C HIS A 201 13.20 -2.62 -12.85
N PRO A 202 12.36 -3.21 -13.73
CA PRO A 202 12.79 -3.58 -15.07
C PRO A 202 13.30 -2.39 -15.88
N ILE A 203 12.61 -1.26 -15.81
CA ILE A 203 13.00 -0.03 -16.51
C ILE A 203 14.30 0.53 -15.93
N ALA A 204 14.38 0.69 -14.62
CA ALA A 204 15.57 1.21 -13.94
C ALA A 204 16.81 0.34 -14.24
N LYS A 205 16.64 -0.99 -14.28
CA LYS A 205 17.72 -1.93 -14.64
C LYS A 205 18.13 -1.80 -16.10
N ALA A 206 17.18 -1.66 -17.03
CA ALA A 206 17.47 -1.53 -18.45
C ALA A 206 18.16 -0.20 -18.80
N LEU A 207 17.77 0.88 -18.11
CA LEU A 207 18.31 2.23 -18.37
C LEU A 207 19.60 2.54 -17.61
N LYS A 208 19.91 1.84 -16.53
CA LYS A 208 21.07 2.14 -15.68
C LYS A 208 22.37 2.35 -16.46
N ASP A 209 22.64 1.49 -17.42
CA ASP A 209 23.88 1.48 -18.22
C ASP A 209 23.59 1.74 -19.72
N SER A 210 22.41 2.27 -20.05
CA SER A 210 21.98 2.55 -21.41
C SER A 210 22.54 3.89 -21.90
N PRO A 211 23.02 3.99 -23.13
CA PRO A 211 23.38 5.27 -23.73
C PRO A 211 22.17 6.20 -23.96
N GLU A 212 20.94 5.66 -23.90
CA GLU A 212 19.69 6.41 -24.03
C GLU A 212 19.18 6.91 -22.66
N ALA A 213 19.89 6.58 -21.55
CA ALA A 213 19.49 6.99 -20.21
C ALA A 213 19.63 8.49 -20.01
N THR A 214 18.61 9.09 -19.39
CA THR A 214 18.67 10.47 -18.89
C THR A 214 19.32 10.51 -17.51
N GLU A 215 19.67 11.71 -17.04
CA GLU A 215 20.15 11.91 -15.67
C GLU A 215 19.13 11.43 -14.63
N GLU A 216 17.84 11.63 -14.90
CA GLU A 216 16.74 11.12 -14.08
C GLU A 216 16.74 9.59 -13.99
N ASP A 217 16.92 8.90 -15.12
CA ASP A 217 16.98 7.44 -15.18
C ASP A 217 18.14 6.89 -14.33
N ILE A 218 19.34 7.50 -14.46
CA ILE A 218 20.53 7.11 -13.71
C ILE A 218 20.32 7.38 -12.20
N LYS A 219 19.76 8.52 -11.85
CA LYS A 219 19.46 8.89 -10.47
C LYS A 219 18.49 7.90 -9.82
N ILE A 220 17.37 7.58 -10.49
CA ILE A 220 16.37 6.64 -9.98
C ILE A 220 17.02 5.26 -9.79
N ALA A 221 17.69 4.74 -10.83
CA ALA A 221 18.35 3.43 -10.76
C ALA A 221 19.38 3.36 -9.64
N THR A 222 20.22 4.39 -9.48
CA THR A 222 21.26 4.46 -8.46
C THR A 222 20.67 4.56 -7.06
N SER A 223 19.61 5.36 -6.89
CA SER A 223 18.93 5.51 -5.59
C SER A 223 18.25 4.23 -5.11
N LEU A 224 17.83 3.38 -6.04
CA LEU A 224 17.19 2.10 -5.70
C LEU A 224 18.20 0.98 -5.43
N LEU A 225 19.47 1.13 -5.83
CA LEU A 225 20.48 0.10 -5.63
C LEU A 225 20.73 -0.18 -4.15
N VAL A 226 20.79 -1.47 -3.82
CA VAL A 226 21.20 -1.96 -2.50
C VAL A 226 22.57 -2.65 -2.57
N LYS A 227 23.21 -2.85 -1.43
CA LYS A 227 24.60 -3.36 -1.32
C LYS A 227 24.87 -4.67 -2.06
N ASN A 228 23.85 -5.52 -2.23
CA ASN A 228 23.94 -6.79 -2.95
C ASN A 228 23.71 -6.67 -4.47
N GLY A 229 23.59 -5.46 -5.01
CA GLY A 229 23.36 -5.19 -6.44
C GLY A 229 21.89 -5.32 -6.88
N GLY A 230 20.99 -5.65 -5.95
CA GLY A 230 19.55 -5.64 -6.23
C GLY A 230 18.96 -4.22 -6.18
N LEU A 231 17.67 -4.11 -6.52
CA LEU A 231 16.91 -2.87 -6.40
C LEU A 231 15.92 -2.94 -5.24
N SER A 232 15.88 -1.89 -4.43
CA SER A 232 14.98 -1.77 -3.29
C SER A 232 13.60 -1.28 -3.69
N SER A 233 12.58 -1.83 -3.05
CA SER A 233 11.19 -1.33 -3.10
C SER A 233 10.74 -0.75 -1.76
N SER A 234 11.67 -0.42 -0.86
CA SER A 234 11.30 0.19 0.42
C SER A 234 10.82 1.63 0.23
N LEU A 235 9.86 2.06 1.05
CA LEU A 235 9.32 3.42 1.05
C LEU A 235 10.45 4.45 1.06
N GLY A 236 11.44 4.29 1.95
CA GLY A 236 12.55 5.21 2.08
C GLY A 236 13.46 5.33 0.86
N GLN A 237 13.67 4.27 0.11
CA GLN A 237 14.44 4.33 -1.13
C GLN A 237 13.64 4.96 -2.27
N LEU A 238 12.34 4.68 -2.34
CA LEU A 238 11.46 5.29 -3.34
C LEU A 238 11.33 6.79 -3.14
N ILE A 239 11.21 7.26 -1.90
CA ILE A 239 11.22 8.69 -1.55
C ILE A 239 12.49 9.37 -2.07
N LYS A 240 13.66 8.75 -1.86
CA LYS A 240 14.94 9.28 -2.36
C LYS A 240 15.02 9.26 -3.88
N ALA A 241 14.55 8.18 -4.52
CA ALA A 241 14.59 8.04 -5.96
C ALA A 241 13.78 9.12 -6.68
N PHE A 242 12.66 9.53 -6.11
CA PHE A 242 11.74 10.50 -6.69
C PHE A 242 11.78 11.90 -6.03
N ASP A 243 12.76 12.17 -5.15
CA ASP A 243 12.88 13.45 -4.42
C ASP A 243 11.61 13.84 -3.65
N ILE A 244 10.86 12.88 -3.17
CA ILE A 244 9.66 13.13 -2.40
C ILE A 244 10.07 13.66 -1.03
N GLN A 245 9.45 14.77 -0.60
CA GLN A 245 9.71 15.34 0.70
C GLN A 245 9.27 14.37 1.81
N ASN A 246 10.20 14.05 2.71
CA ASN A 246 9.88 13.26 3.91
C ASN A 246 8.99 14.10 4.85
N LYS A 247 7.74 13.66 5.03
CA LYS A 247 6.73 14.33 5.86
C LYS A 247 6.69 13.83 7.31
N GLY A 248 7.66 13.03 7.72
CA GLY A 248 7.76 12.44 9.07
C GLY A 248 7.50 10.93 9.07
N TRP A 249 8.56 10.13 9.08
CA TRP A 249 8.49 8.68 9.10
C TRP A 249 7.86 8.18 10.40
N HIS A 250 7.21 6.99 10.30
CA HIS A 250 6.53 6.33 11.40
C HIS A 250 5.36 7.16 11.96
N ASN A 251 4.66 7.79 11.05
CA ASN A 251 3.34 8.32 11.24
C ASN A 251 2.49 7.87 10.06
N ALA A 252 1.52 7.01 10.29
CA ALA A 252 0.73 6.39 9.23
C ALA A 252 0.15 7.43 8.24
N MET A 253 -0.26 8.60 8.68
CA MET A 253 -0.78 9.64 7.78
C MET A 253 0.32 10.22 6.87
N ALA A 254 1.55 10.40 7.38
CA ALA A 254 2.67 10.85 6.55
C ALA A 254 3.05 9.78 5.52
N ASP A 255 3.06 8.50 5.92
CA ASP A 255 3.37 7.38 5.04
C ASP A 255 2.29 7.19 3.96
N VAL A 256 1.00 7.41 4.28
CA VAL A 256 -0.11 7.48 3.32
C VAL A 256 0.13 8.53 2.24
N GLN A 257 0.48 9.75 2.61
CA GLN A 257 0.75 10.82 1.64
C GLN A 257 1.95 10.50 0.75
N MET A 258 3.05 10.00 1.34
CA MET A 258 4.24 9.60 0.60
C MET A 258 3.97 8.42 -0.35
N THR A 259 3.13 7.48 0.06
CA THR A 259 2.73 6.32 -0.76
C THR A 259 1.98 6.76 -2.02
N MET A 260 1.07 7.74 -1.92
CA MET A 260 0.40 8.29 -3.10
C MET A 260 1.37 9.02 -4.03
N ASP A 261 2.24 9.85 -3.48
CA ASP A 261 3.27 10.57 -4.26
C ASP A 261 4.17 9.56 -5.00
N ILE A 262 4.55 8.47 -4.36
CA ILE A 262 5.32 7.37 -4.97
C ILE A 262 4.55 6.72 -6.12
N LEU A 263 3.30 6.35 -5.91
CA LEU A 263 2.50 5.71 -6.95
C LEU A 263 2.36 6.61 -8.18
N TYR A 264 2.07 7.88 -7.98
CA TYR A 264 2.01 8.87 -9.06
C TYR A 264 3.32 8.97 -9.83
N ASN A 265 4.44 9.08 -9.11
CA ASN A 265 5.76 9.18 -9.73
C ASN A 265 6.16 7.89 -10.47
N ILE A 266 5.84 6.70 -9.94
CA ILE A 266 6.07 5.43 -10.63
C ILE A 266 5.31 5.41 -11.96
N ILE A 267 4.02 5.74 -11.95
CA ILE A 267 3.19 5.75 -13.15
C ILE A 267 3.77 6.69 -14.20
N ASN A 268 4.07 7.93 -13.82
CA ASN A 268 4.58 8.93 -14.74
C ASN A 268 5.96 8.58 -15.28
N TYR A 269 6.86 8.11 -14.42
CA TYR A 269 8.19 7.70 -14.83
C TYR A 269 8.12 6.51 -15.82
N VAL A 270 7.35 5.49 -15.48
CA VAL A 270 7.20 4.30 -16.34
C VAL A 270 6.60 4.67 -17.69
N ARG A 271 5.59 5.55 -17.76
CA ARG A 271 5.05 6.05 -19.04
C ARG A 271 6.10 6.69 -19.92
N LYS A 272 6.97 7.53 -19.34
CA LYS A 272 8.02 8.25 -20.07
C LYS A 272 9.20 7.34 -20.44
N ALA A 273 9.62 6.49 -19.53
CA ALA A 273 10.86 5.73 -19.63
C ALA A 273 10.69 4.39 -20.37
N SER A 274 9.50 3.79 -20.39
CA SER A 274 9.27 2.47 -21.02
C SER A 274 9.66 2.44 -22.50
N LYS A 275 9.41 3.51 -23.24
CA LYS A 275 9.78 3.61 -24.67
C LYS A 275 11.29 3.60 -24.87
N ARG A 276 12.06 4.27 -24.02
CA ARG A 276 13.53 4.32 -24.06
C ARG A 276 14.14 3.00 -23.59
N ALA A 277 13.57 2.42 -22.55
CA ALA A 277 14.05 1.19 -21.93
C ALA A 277 13.91 -0.04 -22.82
N LYS A 278 13.00 0.00 -23.82
CA LYS A 278 12.67 -1.14 -24.69
C LYS A 278 12.38 -2.43 -23.91
N VAL A 279 11.78 -2.27 -22.72
CA VAL A 279 11.45 -3.40 -21.84
C VAL A 279 10.20 -4.07 -22.35
N ASP A 280 10.34 -5.36 -22.64
CA ASP A 280 9.20 -6.24 -22.86
C ASP A 280 8.69 -6.71 -21.49
N PHE A 281 7.60 -6.12 -21.03
CA PHE A 281 6.98 -6.48 -19.77
C PHE A 281 6.32 -7.88 -19.81
N SER A 282 6.06 -8.43 -21.01
CA SER A 282 5.55 -9.79 -21.17
C SER A 282 6.59 -10.84 -20.80
N SER A 283 7.86 -10.50 -20.96
CA SER A 283 9.00 -11.35 -20.64
C SER A 283 9.46 -11.23 -19.18
N THR A 284 8.96 -10.25 -18.41
CA THR A 284 9.20 -10.24 -16.98
C THR A 284 8.64 -11.55 -16.44
N LYS A 285 9.57 -12.50 -16.21
CA LYS A 285 9.26 -13.84 -15.68
C LYS A 285 8.20 -13.62 -14.61
N GLN A 286 7.05 -14.24 -14.82
CA GLN A 286 6.01 -14.31 -13.82
C GLN A 286 6.73 -14.41 -12.50
N PHE A 287 6.52 -13.47 -11.64
CA PHE A 287 6.86 -13.61 -10.24
C PHE A 287 5.98 -14.77 -9.77
N ASN A 288 6.37 -15.97 -10.23
CA ASN A 288 5.87 -17.18 -9.65
C ASN A 288 6.33 -17.05 -8.22
N ALA A 289 5.41 -16.69 -7.38
CA ALA A 289 5.53 -16.73 -5.95
C ALA A 289 6.11 -18.09 -5.57
N THR A 290 7.42 -18.21 -5.75
CA THR A 290 8.13 -19.41 -5.35
C THR A 290 8.11 -19.46 -3.84
N ALA A 291 7.97 -20.66 -3.31
CA ALA A 291 8.02 -20.95 -1.89
C ALA A 291 9.34 -20.41 -1.31
N GLY A 292 9.38 -19.19 -0.87
CA GLY A 292 10.56 -18.46 -0.41
C GLY A 292 10.44 -16.95 -0.55
N ASP A 293 9.50 -16.46 -1.37
CA ASP A 293 9.18 -15.05 -1.41
C ASP A 293 8.44 -14.68 -0.11
N PRO A 294 8.96 -13.76 0.71
CA PRO A 294 8.30 -13.33 1.94
C PRO A 294 6.89 -12.77 1.71
N TYR A 295 6.57 -12.38 0.47
CA TYR A 295 5.23 -11.90 0.08
C TYR A 295 4.24 -13.01 -0.26
N PHE A 296 4.73 -14.25 -0.46
CA PHE A 296 3.90 -15.36 -0.94
C PHE A 296 4.00 -16.65 -0.12
N THR A 297 4.86 -16.75 0.87
CA THR A 297 4.85 -17.86 1.83
C THR A 297 3.54 -18.00 2.61
N MET A 298 2.59 -17.08 2.38
CA MET A 298 1.25 -17.11 2.96
C MET A 298 0.27 -18.04 2.26
N ARG A 299 0.64 -18.70 1.15
CA ARG A 299 -0.29 -19.56 0.37
C ARG A 299 -0.20 -21.06 0.66
N LYS A 300 0.62 -21.49 1.61
CA LYS A 300 0.59 -22.89 2.03
C LYS A 300 0.15 -22.99 3.47
N LYS A 301 -1.16 -22.98 3.69
CA LYS A 301 -1.90 -23.92 4.55
C LYS A 301 -3.39 -23.71 4.37
#